data_1470e10d2b84cd8733400188a86cf2db
#
_entry.id   1470e10d2b84cd8733400188a86cf2db
#
_cell.length_a   1.000
_cell.length_b   1.000
_cell.length_c   1.000
_cell.angle_alpha   90.00
_cell.angle_beta   90.00
_cell.angle_gamma   90.00
#
_symmetry.space_group_name_H-M   'P 1'
#
loop_
_entity.id
_entity.type
_entity.pdbx_description
1 polymer ?
#
loop_
_entity_poly.entity_id
_entity_poly.type
_entity_poly.pdbx_seq_one_letter_code
_entity_poly.pdbx_strand_id
1 'polypeptide(L)'
;HPEITEMQARAILEAAAELTSEKVETFPEIMIPLTGMETEYYHQEKIVRDVAAKIDGLGNYMVGTMMEIPRASIVADRIAETAEFFSFGTNDLTQMTFGFSRDDTGGFMPAYLEQGLLPEDPFASLDEGVCELVKMGIEKGRKTKADLKVGICGEHGGEPKSVHFCHNVGMDYVSCSPFRVPIARLSAAQAVLNEE
;
A
#
# COMPACT_ATOMS: atom_id res chain seq x y z
N HIS A 1 16.67 6.59 12.11
CA HIS A 1 17.34 5.32 12.49
C HIS A 1 17.59 4.43 11.27
N PRO A 2 18.52 4.85 10.37
CA PRO A 2 18.80 4.08 9.15
C PRO A 2 19.34 2.67 9.44
N GLU A 3 19.97 2.48 10.58
CA GLU A 3 20.49 1.19 11.06
C GLU A 3 19.38 0.15 11.27
N ILE A 4 18.14 0.58 11.58
CA ILE A 4 16.98 -0.31 11.70
C ILE A 4 16.57 -0.81 10.30
N THR A 5 16.47 0.10 9.33
CA THR A 5 16.17 -0.28 7.94
C THR A 5 17.25 -1.21 7.37
N GLU A 6 18.54 -0.93 7.65
CA GLU A 6 19.65 -1.80 7.25
C GLU A 6 19.49 -3.21 7.84
N MET A 7 19.22 -3.32 9.14
CA MET A 7 19.03 -4.60 9.82
C MET A 7 17.84 -5.40 9.25
N GLN A 8 16.70 -4.74 9.06
CA GLN A 8 15.48 -5.39 8.53
C GLN A 8 15.66 -5.82 7.07
N ALA A 9 16.22 -4.96 6.22
CA ALA A 9 16.52 -5.30 4.83
C ALA A 9 17.48 -6.47 4.74
N ARG A 10 18.54 -6.47 5.56
CA ARG A 10 19.50 -7.57 5.64
C ARG A 10 18.83 -8.90 5.99
N ALA A 11 17.99 -8.92 7.04
CA ALA A 11 17.30 -10.14 7.47
C ALA A 11 16.40 -10.71 6.37
N ILE A 12 15.68 -9.87 5.64
CA ILE A 12 14.79 -10.28 4.54
C ILE A 12 15.62 -10.84 3.37
N LEU A 13 16.63 -10.09 2.95
CA LEU A 13 17.40 -10.41 1.75
C LEU A 13 18.36 -11.60 1.96
N GLU A 14 18.96 -11.75 3.14
CA GLU A 14 19.76 -12.93 3.49
C GLU A 14 18.90 -14.20 3.51
N ALA A 15 17.69 -14.14 4.10
CA ALA A 15 16.75 -15.26 4.08
C ALA A 15 16.33 -15.63 2.65
N ALA A 16 16.12 -14.64 1.78
CA ALA A 16 15.80 -14.89 0.37
C ALA A 16 16.98 -15.53 -0.39
N ALA A 17 18.21 -15.09 -0.14
CA ALA A 17 19.41 -15.68 -0.73
C ALA A 17 19.62 -17.14 -0.26
N GLU A 18 19.42 -17.43 1.03
CA GLU A 18 19.49 -18.79 1.59
C GLU A 18 18.50 -19.72 0.87
N LEU A 19 17.22 -19.32 0.79
CA LEU A 19 16.19 -20.10 0.08
C LEU A 19 16.52 -20.29 -1.40
N THR A 20 17.05 -19.26 -2.07
CA THR A 20 17.49 -19.36 -3.46
C THR A 20 18.61 -20.41 -3.60
N SER A 21 19.54 -20.51 -2.66
CA SER A 21 20.60 -21.55 -2.65
C SER A 21 20.02 -22.97 -2.52
N GLU A 22 18.88 -23.09 -1.83
CA GLU A 22 18.11 -24.34 -1.69
C GLU A 22 17.19 -24.61 -2.89
N LYS A 23 17.25 -23.81 -3.94
CA LYS A 23 16.40 -23.87 -5.14
C LYS A 23 14.91 -23.60 -4.87
N VAL A 24 14.61 -22.85 -3.82
CA VAL A 24 13.29 -22.29 -3.57
C VAL A 24 13.23 -20.92 -4.20
N GLU A 25 12.31 -20.72 -5.11
CA GLU A 25 12.11 -19.42 -5.78
C GLU A 25 11.48 -18.43 -4.80
N THR A 26 12.06 -17.22 -4.70
CA THR A 26 11.59 -16.17 -3.80
C THR A 26 11.43 -14.84 -4.56
N PHE A 27 10.45 -14.05 -4.14
CA PHE A 27 10.14 -12.74 -4.72
C PHE A 27 9.94 -11.70 -3.61
N PRO A 28 11.00 -11.31 -2.87
CA PRO A 28 10.85 -10.35 -1.80
C PRO A 28 10.49 -8.96 -2.33
N GLU A 29 9.49 -8.34 -1.72
CA GLU A 29 9.07 -6.98 -1.98
C GLU A 29 9.22 -6.17 -0.69
N ILE A 30 10.19 -5.26 -0.65
CA ILE A 30 10.47 -4.43 0.52
C ILE A 30 9.73 -3.11 0.37
N MET A 31 8.85 -2.83 1.32
CA MET A 31 7.98 -1.67 1.31
C MET A 31 8.41 -0.67 2.39
N ILE A 32 8.77 0.54 1.97
CA ILE A 32 9.12 1.63 2.88
C ILE A 32 7.83 2.30 3.37
N PRO A 33 7.55 2.29 4.67
CA PRO A 33 6.33 2.90 5.22
C PRO A 33 6.46 4.41 5.40
N LEU A 34 5.33 5.09 5.62
CA LEU A 34 5.22 6.49 6.06
C LEU A 34 5.97 7.50 5.18
N THR A 35 6.11 7.21 3.91
CA THR A 35 6.77 8.09 2.94
C THR A 35 5.88 9.30 2.63
N GLY A 36 6.36 10.48 2.96
CA GLY A 36 5.68 11.75 2.63
C GLY A 36 6.40 12.56 1.55
N MET A 37 7.68 12.26 1.30
CA MET A 37 8.54 12.96 0.34
C MET A 37 9.35 11.96 -0.48
N GLU A 38 9.59 12.32 -1.75
CA GLU A 38 10.46 11.56 -2.65
C GLU A 38 11.88 11.37 -2.09
N THR A 39 12.40 12.40 -1.43
CA THR A 39 13.75 12.36 -0.82
C THR A 39 13.85 11.40 0.36
N GLU A 40 12.79 11.23 1.15
CA GLU A 40 12.71 10.21 2.20
C GLU A 40 12.75 8.81 1.58
N TYR A 41 11.94 8.59 0.55
CA TYR A 41 11.92 7.31 -0.15
C TYR A 41 13.29 6.97 -0.72
N TYR A 42 13.92 7.87 -1.48
CA TYR A 42 15.23 7.64 -2.09
C TYR A 42 16.32 7.34 -1.05
N HIS A 43 16.26 8.04 0.09
CA HIS A 43 17.20 7.77 1.18
C HIS A 43 17.04 6.34 1.72
N GLN A 44 15.83 5.89 1.96
CA GLN A 44 15.54 4.56 2.49
C GLN A 44 15.78 3.46 1.44
N GLU A 45 15.36 3.68 0.20
CA GLU A 45 15.63 2.77 -0.92
C GLU A 45 17.13 2.52 -1.07
N LYS A 46 17.93 3.59 -1.02
CA LYS A 46 19.40 3.48 -1.11
C LYS A 46 19.97 2.56 -0.04
N ILE A 47 19.48 2.62 1.20
CA ILE A 47 19.93 1.72 2.28
C ILE A 47 19.64 0.27 1.90
N VAL A 48 18.43 -0.02 1.43
CA VAL A 48 18.05 -1.37 1.00
C VAL A 48 18.95 -1.86 -0.14
N ARG A 49 19.18 -1.02 -1.16
CA ARG A 49 20.04 -1.36 -2.29
C ARG A 49 21.51 -1.57 -1.87
N ASP A 50 22.02 -0.74 -0.95
CA ASP A 50 23.38 -0.89 -0.41
C ASP A 50 23.54 -2.19 0.41
N VAL A 51 22.49 -2.65 1.06
CA VAL A 51 22.47 -3.97 1.73
C VAL A 51 22.46 -5.08 0.70
N ALA A 52 21.54 -5.02 -0.27
CA ALA A 52 21.39 -6.03 -1.31
C ALA A 52 22.69 -6.27 -2.07
N ALA A 53 23.43 -5.20 -2.38
CA ALA A 53 24.71 -5.26 -3.09
C ALA A 53 25.82 -6.04 -2.34
N LYS A 54 25.64 -6.33 -1.05
CA LYS A 54 26.59 -7.09 -0.21
C LYS A 54 26.19 -8.56 -0.01
N ILE A 55 25.08 -8.99 -0.61
CA ILE A 55 24.54 -10.35 -0.42
C ILE A 55 24.74 -11.14 -1.70
N ASP A 56 25.59 -12.16 -1.64
CA ASP A 56 25.85 -13.06 -2.75
C ASP A 56 24.66 -14.04 -2.96
N GLY A 57 24.34 -14.32 -4.22
CA GLY A 57 23.30 -15.31 -4.55
C GLY A 57 21.87 -14.79 -4.38
N LEU A 58 21.69 -13.51 -4.11
CA LEU A 58 20.37 -12.90 -4.04
C LEU A 58 19.69 -12.91 -5.43
N GLY A 59 18.46 -13.41 -5.48
CA GLY A 59 17.59 -13.35 -6.65
C GLY A 59 16.98 -11.96 -6.89
N ASN A 60 15.92 -11.92 -7.70
CA ASN A 60 15.16 -10.69 -7.93
C ASN A 60 14.43 -10.23 -6.67
N TYR A 61 14.40 -8.95 -6.44
CA TYR A 61 13.63 -8.30 -5.37
C TYR A 61 13.12 -6.94 -5.85
N MET A 62 12.08 -6.44 -5.21
CA MET A 62 11.53 -5.11 -5.49
C MET A 62 11.60 -4.22 -4.25
N VAL A 63 11.77 -2.91 -4.48
CA VAL A 63 11.65 -1.90 -3.43
C VAL A 63 10.55 -0.92 -3.84
N GLY A 64 9.58 -0.73 -2.97
CA GLY A 64 8.46 0.17 -3.19
C GLY A 64 8.10 0.91 -1.92
N THR A 65 6.97 1.58 -1.92
CA THR A 65 6.54 2.37 -0.77
C THR A 65 5.08 2.17 -0.42
N MET A 66 4.76 2.38 0.85
CA MET A 66 3.38 2.53 1.30
C MET A 66 2.90 3.95 1.04
N MET A 67 1.83 4.07 0.28
CA MET A 67 1.16 5.32 -0.04
C MET A 67 0.08 5.55 1.02
N GLU A 68 0.45 6.18 2.12
CA GLU A 68 -0.41 6.35 3.30
C GLU A 68 -0.41 7.77 3.87
N ILE A 69 0.44 8.64 3.32
CA ILE A 69 0.48 10.06 3.62
C ILE A 69 -0.21 10.81 2.46
N PRO A 70 -1.19 11.69 2.67
CA PRO A 70 -1.86 12.42 1.60
C PRO A 70 -0.89 13.14 0.65
N ARG A 71 0.20 13.70 1.18
CA ARG A 71 1.24 14.33 0.38
C ARG A 71 1.90 13.36 -0.59
N ALA A 72 2.08 12.09 -0.23
CA ALA A 72 2.66 11.08 -1.12
C ALA A 72 1.82 10.93 -2.40
N SER A 73 0.49 10.87 -2.29
CA SER A 73 -0.41 10.84 -3.46
C SER A 73 -0.25 12.06 -4.36
N ILE A 74 -0.01 13.23 -3.76
CA ILE A 74 0.18 14.49 -4.51
C ILE A 74 1.49 14.49 -5.30
N VAL A 75 2.56 13.85 -4.79
CA VAL A 75 3.89 13.80 -5.42
C VAL A 75 4.25 12.40 -5.94
N ALA A 76 3.23 11.58 -6.20
CA ALA A 76 3.40 10.18 -6.60
C ALA A 76 4.20 10.01 -7.89
N ASP A 77 4.10 10.97 -8.82
CA ASP A 77 4.92 11.04 -10.03
C ASP A 77 6.43 11.04 -9.74
N ARG A 78 6.86 11.78 -8.72
CA ARG A 78 8.27 11.85 -8.31
C ARG A 78 8.72 10.58 -7.61
N ILE A 79 7.90 10.04 -6.71
CA ILE A 79 8.22 8.80 -5.99
C ILE A 79 8.33 7.63 -6.98
N ALA A 80 7.48 7.58 -8.01
CA ALA A 80 7.48 6.55 -9.05
C ALA A 80 8.72 6.58 -9.97
N GLU A 81 9.55 7.60 -9.91
CA GLU A 81 10.80 7.63 -10.69
C GLU A 81 11.69 6.43 -10.35
N THR A 82 11.74 6.03 -9.09
CA THR A 82 12.54 4.89 -8.63
C THR A 82 11.72 3.77 -7.99
N ALA A 83 10.60 4.07 -7.34
CA ALA A 83 9.76 3.04 -6.72
C ALA A 83 9.26 2.02 -7.75
N GLU A 84 9.35 0.74 -7.39
CA GLU A 84 8.95 -0.36 -8.27
C GLU A 84 7.50 -0.78 -8.05
N PHE A 85 6.93 -0.42 -6.90
CA PHE A 85 5.50 -0.62 -6.60
C PHE A 85 4.99 0.39 -5.58
N PHE A 86 3.66 0.58 -5.58
CA PHE A 86 2.92 1.29 -4.55
C PHE A 86 1.95 0.35 -3.85
N SER A 87 1.83 0.49 -2.53
CA SER A 87 0.77 -0.14 -1.76
C SER A 87 0.05 0.92 -0.92
N PHE A 88 -1.24 1.11 -1.15
CA PHE A 88 -1.99 2.11 -0.39
C PHE A 88 -2.32 1.60 1.01
N GLY A 89 -1.73 2.24 2.04
CA GLY A 89 -1.98 2.01 3.46
C GLY A 89 -3.19 2.82 3.91
N THR A 90 -4.38 2.32 3.61
CA THR A 90 -5.61 3.12 3.71
C THR A 90 -6.05 3.42 5.13
N ASN A 91 -5.57 2.71 6.15
CA ASN A 91 -5.83 3.08 7.54
C ASN A 91 -5.20 4.44 7.86
N ASP A 92 -3.91 4.59 7.61
CA ASP A 92 -3.19 5.84 7.89
C ASP A 92 -3.57 6.94 6.90
N LEU A 93 -3.80 6.61 5.62
CA LEU A 93 -4.28 7.56 4.65
C LEU A 93 -5.63 8.18 5.08
N THR A 94 -6.56 7.35 5.58
CA THR A 94 -7.84 7.81 6.13
C THR A 94 -7.64 8.71 7.35
N GLN A 95 -6.84 8.28 8.33
CA GLN A 95 -6.53 9.09 9.51
C GLN A 95 -6.04 10.48 9.15
N MET A 96 -5.08 10.54 8.25
CA MET A 96 -4.43 11.80 7.89
C MET A 96 -5.29 12.68 6.99
N THR A 97 -6.14 12.08 6.17
CA THR A 97 -7.09 12.82 5.31
C THR A 97 -8.17 13.49 6.14
N PHE A 98 -8.75 12.78 7.11
CA PHE A 98 -9.74 13.32 8.01
C PHE A 98 -9.17 14.14 9.18
N GLY A 99 -7.89 13.92 9.53
CA GLY A 99 -7.32 14.42 10.76
C GLY A 99 -7.88 13.71 12.01
N PHE A 100 -8.36 12.47 11.84
CA PHE A 100 -8.89 11.64 12.92
C PHE A 100 -7.81 10.68 13.42
N SER A 101 -7.75 10.49 14.74
CA SER A 101 -7.01 9.35 15.31
C SER A 101 -7.94 8.14 15.33
N ARG A 102 -7.51 7.04 14.73
CA ARG A 102 -8.27 5.78 14.72
C ARG A 102 -8.61 5.28 16.13
N ASP A 103 -7.69 5.50 17.07
CA ASP A 103 -7.86 5.07 18.45
C ASP A 103 -8.91 5.92 19.20
N ASP A 104 -9.14 7.16 18.76
CA ASP A 104 -10.05 8.11 19.41
C ASP A 104 -11.46 8.12 18.77
N THR A 105 -11.63 7.53 17.59
CA THR A 105 -12.91 7.58 16.85
C THR A 105 -14.08 6.99 17.63
N GLY A 106 -13.84 5.99 18.49
CA GLY A 106 -14.87 5.40 19.35
C GLY A 106 -15.61 6.41 20.24
N GLY A 107 -14.98 7.56 20.52
CA GLY A 107 -15.57 8.62 21.35
C GLY A 107 -16.57 9.53 20.60
N PHE A 108 -16.48 9.65 19.27
CA PHE A 108 -17.34 10.58 18.51
C PHE A 108 -18.01 9.97 17.27
N MET A 109 -17.44 8.91 16.69
CA MET A 109 -17.96 8.28 15.47
C MET A 109 -19.44 7.88 15.56
N PRO A 110 -19.91 7.26 16.67
CA PRO A 110 -21.33 6.93 16.81
C PRO A 110 -22.24 8.15 16.65
N ALA A 111 -21.86 9.29 17.23
CA ALA A 111 -22.64 10.53 17.12
C ALA A 111 -22.63 11.09 15.69
N TYR A 112 -21.53 10.99 14.97
CA TYR A 112 -21.44 11.41 13.57
C TYR A 112 -22.34 10.58 12.64
N LEU A 113 -22.40 9.26 12.87
CA LEU A 113 -23.26 8.37 12.11
C LEU A 113 -24.73 8.58 12.44
N GLU A 114 -25.08 8.71 13.74
CA GLU A 114 -26.46 8.95 14.19
C GLU A 114 -27.04 10.26 13.65
N GLN A 115 -26.21 11.31 13.59
CA GLN A 115 -26.60 12.61 13.06
C GLN A 115 -26.52 12.70 11.52
N GLY A 116 -26.06 11.64 10.84
CA GLY A 116 -25.91 11.61 9.39
C GLY A 116 -24.82 12.57 8.87
N LEU A 117 -23.85 12.93 9.70
CA LEU A 117 -22.68 13.74 9.30
C LEU A 117 -21.70 12.94 8.44
N LEU A 118 -21.62 11.64 8.69
CA LEU A 118 -20.94 10.67 7.83
C LEU A 118 -21.95 9.59 7.41
N PRO A 119 -21.93 9.15 6.15
CA PRO A 119 -22.83 8.08 5.70
C PRO A 119 -22.45 6.71 6.26
N GLU A 120 -21.16 6.48 6.48
CA GLU A 120 -20.59 5.26 7.05
C GLU A 120 -19.25 5.55 7.72
N ASP A 121 -18.75 4.60 8.50
CA ASP A 121 -17.43 4.70 9.14
C ASP A 121 -16.32 4.63 8.09
N PRO A 122 -15.49 5.69 7.94
CA PRO A 122 -14.43 5.73 6.92
C PRO A 122 -13.28 4.75 7.18
N PHE A 123 -13.23 4.12 8.36
CA PHE A 123 -12.29 3.02 8.65
C PHE A 123 -12.86 1.65 8.31
N ALA A 124 -14.17 1.53 8.08
CA ALA A 124 -14.81 0.29 7.65
C ALA A 124 -14.88 0.17 6.13
N SER A 125 -15.22 1.27 5.44
CA SER A 125 -15.31 1.35 3.98
C SER A 125 -14.57 2.61 3.49
N LEU A 126 -13.94 2.57 2.31
CA LEU A 126 -13.21 3.71 1.77
C LEU A 126 -14.13 4.91 1.54
N ASP A 127 -13.77 6.02 2.16
CA ASP A 127 -14.41 7.32 1.93
C ASP A 127 -14.06 7.89 0.55
N GLU A 128 -14.98 8.69 -0.02
CA GLU A 128 -14.81 9.28 -1.34
C GLU A 128 -13.58 10.20 -1.47
N GLY A 129 -13.26 11.00 -0.44
CA GLY A 129 -12.09 11.86 -0.42
C GLY A 129 -10.78 11.06 -0.38
N VAL A 130 -10.78 9.94 0.35
CA VAL A 130 -9.65 9.00 0.36
C VAL A 130 -9.52 8.31 -0.99
N CYS A 131 -10.63 7.91 -1.61
CA CYS A 131 -10.67 7.34 -2.96
C CYS A 131 -10.04 8.29 -4.00
N GLU A 132 -10.32 9.58 -3.94
CA GLU A 132 -9.72 10.58 -4.85
C GLU A 132 -8.19 10.68 -4.66
N LEU A 133 -7.68 10.62 -3.44
CA LEU A 133 -6.24 10.58 -3.18
C LEU A 133 -5.59 9.30 -3.72
N VAL A 134 -6.23 8.16 -3.54
CA VAL A 134 -5.78 6.88 -4.10
C VAL A 134 -5.70 6.95 -5.62
N LYS A 135 -6.78 7.39 -6.28
CA LYS A 135 -6.86 7.56 -7.73
C LYS A 135 -5.78 8.50 -8.25
N MET A 136 -5.62 9.67 -7.62
CA MET A 136 -4.57 10.62 -7.96
C MET A 136 -3.18 9.99 -7.88
N GLY A 137 -2.89 9.23 -6.82
CA GLY A 137 -1.61 8.55 -6.63
C GLY A 137 -1.33 7.52 -7.72
N ILE A 138 -2.34 6.72 -8.12
CA ILE A 138 -2.24 5.74 -9.21
C ILE A 138 -1.99 6.42 -10.54
N GLU A 139 -2.81 7.41 -10.90
CA GLU A 139 -2.71 8.13 -12.18
C GLU A 139 -1.36 8.80 -12.34
N LYS A 140 -0.88 9.49 -11.31
CA LYS A 140 0.42 10.17 -11.32
C LYS A 140 1.57 9.16 -11.36
N GLY A 141 1.52 8.11 -10.56
CA GLY A 141 2.53 7.07 -10.55
C GLY A 141 2.67 6.40 -11.90
N ARG A 142 1.55 5.96 -12.49
CA ARG A 142 1.54 5.29 -13.81
C ARG A 142 1.84 6.23 -14.97
N LYS A 143 1.65 7.53 -14.82
CA LYS A 143 2.11 8.50 -15.81
C LYS A 143 3.64 8.52 -15.92
N THR A 144 4.35 8.30 -14.82
CA THR A 144 5.82 8.21 -14.77
C THR A 144 6.30 6.81 -15.13
N LYS A 145 5.66 5.78 -14.59
CA LYS A 145 5.99 4.36 -14.81
C LYS A 145 4.70 3.60 -15.17
N ALA A 146 4.50 3.34 -16.45
CA ALA A 146 3.24 2.78 -16.98
C ALA A 146 2.91 1.39 -16.42
N ASP A 147 3.93 0.60 -16.09
CA ASP A 147 3.85 -0.75 -15.52
C ASP A 147 4.01 -0.78 -13.99
N LEU A 148 3.85 0.38 -13.33
CA LEU A 148 3.93 0.47 -11.88
C LEU A 148 2.91 -0.47 -11.23
N LYS A 149 3.40 -1.44 -10.47
CA LYS A 149 2.58 -2.35 -9.68
C LYS A 149 1.91 -1.59 -8.54
N VAL A 150 0.59 -1.69 -8.42
CA VAL A 150 -0.18 -0.95 -7.43
C VAL A 150 -1.15 -1.88 -6.71
N GLY A 151 -1.18 -1.78 -5.39
CA GLY A 151 -2.13 -2.51 -4.58
C GLY A 151 -2.60 -1.73 -3.37
N ILE A 152 -3.40 -2.39 -2.53
CA ILE A 152 -3.93 -1.85 -1.28
C ILE A 152 -3.64 -2.81 -0.14
N CYS A 153 -3.40 -2.25 1.02
CA CYS A 153 -3.34 -2.97 2.29
C CYS A 153 -4.18 -2.23 3.35
N GLY A 154 -4.40 -2.87 4.47
CA GLY A 154 -5.26 -2.36 5.53
C GLY A 154 -6.64 -3.03 5.55
N GLU A 155 -7.54 -2.53 6.40
CA GLU A 155 -8.85 -3.13 6.61
C GLU A 155 -9.72 -3.12 5.34
N HIS A 156 -9.60 -2.09 4.53
CA HIS A 156 -10.37 -1.88 3.31
C HIS A 156 -10.10 -2.94 2.22
N GLY A 157 -8.90 -3.55 2.21
CA GLY A 157 -8.55 -4.60 1.23
C GLY A 157 -9.42 -5.87 1.29
N GLY A 158 -10.20 -6.05 2.37
CA GLY A 158 -11.15 -7.14 2.55
C GLY A 158 -12.62 -6.69 2.58
N GLU A 159 -12.91 -5.40 2.34
CA GLU A 159 -14.26 -4.85 2.35
C GLU A 159 -14.82 -4.77 0.91
N PRO A 160 -16.04 -5.30 0.64
CA PRO A 160 -16.55 -5.45 -0.72
C PRO A 160 -16.60 -4.18 -1.57
N LYS A 161 -17.11 -3.06 -1.06
CA LYS A 161 -17.19 -1.80 -1.82
C LYS A 161 -15.79 -1.28 -2.16
N SER A 162 -14.87 -1.37 -1.21
CA SER A 162 -13.48 -0.96 -1.38
C SER A 162 -12.75 -1.85 -2.41
N VAL A 163 -13.03 -3.16 -2.43
CA VAL A 163 -12.49 -4.08 -3.45
C VAL A 163 -13.02 -3.72 -4.85
N HIS A 164 -14.31 -3.39 -4.99
CA HIS A 164 -14.87 -2.90 -6.26
C HIS A 164 -14.21 -1.61 -6.71
N PHE A 165 -13.99 -0.66 -5.79
CA PHE A 165 -13.23 0.55 -6.10
C PHE A 165 -11.81 0.24 -6.59
N CYS A 166 -11.07 -0.65 -5.89
CA CYS A 166 -9.73 -1.07 -6.30
C CYS A 166 -9.70 -1.64 -7.71
N HIS A 167 -10.70 -2.46 -8.06
CA HIS A 167 -10.87 -2.98 -9.41
C HIS A 167 -11.07 -1.86 -10.43
N ASN A 168 -11.98 -0.93 -10.16
CA ASN A 168 -12.33 0.17 -11.08
C ASN A 168 -11.17 1.14 -11.35
N VAL A 169 -10.25 1.32 -10.38
CA VAL A 169 -9.05 2.16 -10.56
C VAL A 169 -7.85 1.36 -11.09
N GLY A 170 -8.06 0.08 -11.39
CA GLY A 170 -7.07 -0.80 -12.03
C GLY A 170 -5.91 -1.20 -11.11
N MET A 171 -6.16 -1.46 -9.83
CA MET A 171 -5.14 -2.04 -8.96
C MET A 171 -4.80 -3.47 -9.36
N ASP A 172 -3.54 -3.86 -9.16
CA ASP A 172 -3.04 -5.20 -9.49
C ASP A 172 -3.37 -6.23 -8.40
N TYR A 173 -3.49 -5.79 -7.15
CA TYR A 173 -3.80 -6.69 -6.03
C TYR A 173 -4.49 -5.98 -4.86
N VAL A 174 -5.19 -6.78 -4.05
CA VAL A 174 -5.64 -6.40 -2.72
C VAL A 174 -5.01 -7.32 -1.68
N SER A 175 -4.57 -6.76 -0.56
CA SER A 175 -4.07 -7.49 0.60
C SER A 175 -5.06 -7.35 1.75
N CYS A 176 -5.39 -8.46 2.41
CA CYS A 176 -6.32 -8.48 3.53
C CYS A 176 -5.94 -9.57 4.53
N SER A 177 -6.56 -9.54 5.71
CA SER A 177 -6.38 -10.60 6.70
C SER A 177 -6.84 -11.96 6.15
N PRO A 178 -6.24 -13.08 6.59
CA PRO A 178 -6.59 -14.41 6.08
C PRO A 178 -8.08 -14.74 6.12
N PHE A 179 -8.78 -14.28 7.16
CA PHE A 179 -10.22 -14.52 7.33
C PHE A 179 -11.08 -13.77 6.32
N ARG A 180 -10.57 -12.71 5.69
CA ARG A 180 -11.27 -11.91 4.69
C ARG A 180 -10.96 -12.35 3.25
N VAL A 181 -10.00 -13.21 3.03
CA VAL A 181 -9.63 -13.70 1.69
C VAL A 181 -10.81 -14.26 0.88
N PRO A 182 -11.71 -15.11 1.46
CA PRO A 182 -12.88 -15.59 0.70
C PRO A 182 -13.80 -14.45 0.25
N ILE A 183 -14.03 -13.46 1.10
CA ILE A 183 -14.88 -12.29 0.80
C ILE A 183 -14.21 -11.44 -0.28
N ALA A 184 -12.93 -11.13 -0.14
CA ALA A 184 -12.19 -10.33 -1.10
C ALA A 184 -12.18 -10.98 -2.51
N ARG A 185 -11.97 -12.30 -2.58
CA ARG A 185 -12.02 -13.04 -3.84
C ARG A 185 -13.41 -13.04 -4.49
N LEU A 186 -14.46 -13.19 -3.69
CA LEU A 186 -15.84 -13.11 -4.20
C LEU A 186 -16.15 -11.71 -4.72
N SER A 187 -15.77 -10.68 -3.96
CA SER A 187 -16.00 -9.27 -4.34
C SER A 187 -15.23 -8.90 -5.62
N ALA A 188 -13.99 -9.37 -5.77
CA ALA A 188 -13.22 -9.15 -7.00
C ALA A 188 -13.90 -9.82 -8.22
N ALA A 189 -14.40 -11.05 -8.07
CA ALA A 189 -15.15 -11.72 -9.13
C ALA A 189 -16.45 -10.98 -9.49
N GLN A 190 -17.17 -10.48 -8.47
CA GLN A 190 -18.39 -9.68 -8.68
C GLN A 190 -18.08 -8.34 -9.37
N ALA A 191 -16.95 -7.70 -9.06
CA ALA A 191 -16.55 -6.47 -9.73
C ALA A 191 -16.41 -6.66 -11.24
N VAL A 192 -15.75 -7.73 -11.67
CA VAL A 192 -15.63 -8.08 -13.11
C VAL A 192 -17.00 -8.32 -13.77
N LEU A 193 -17.91 -9.04 -13.09
CA LEU A 193 -19.23 -9.35 -13.66
C LEU A 193 -20.17 -8.13 -13.74
N ASN A 194 -19.90 -7.09 -12.94
CA ASN A 194 -20.69 -5.86 -12.97
C ASN A 194 -20.23 -4.86 -14.05
N GLU A 195 -19.16 -5.15 -14.79
CA GLU A 195 -18.71 -4.36 -15.94
C GLU A 195 -19.45 -4.74 -17.24
N GLU A 196 -20.18 -5.86 -17.26
CA GLU A 196 -21.02 -6.32 -18.37
C GLU A 196 -22.44 -5.71 -18.30
#